data_ec77f5bd4f082179c6cafb25dc0df5d3
#
_entry.id   ec77f5bd4f082179c6cafb25dc0df5d3
#
_cell.length_a   1.000
_cell.length_b   1.000
_cell.length_c   1.000
_cell.angle_alpha   90.00
_cell.angle_beta   90.00
_cell.angle_gamma   90.00
#
_symmetry.space_group_name_H-M   'P 1'
#
loop_
_entity.id
_entity.type
_entity.pdbx_description
1 polymer ?
#
loop_
_entity_poly.entity_id
_entity_poly.type
_entity_poly.pdbx_seq_one_letter_code
_entity_poly.pdbx_strand_id
1 'polypeptide(L)'
;MRTGLAADASNDWLRPDIGARGIQVISTTRAGGASTGNFAGFNVGGHVGDSDEAVQANRQTLCGQLPPASTITWLNQVHGTRVIHAPSEYSEGVDADAVWSDEHGFACAVMTA
;
A
#
# COMPACT_ATOMS: atom_id res chain seq x y z
N MET A 1 -10.71 14.65 -20.13
CA MET A 1 -11.18 13.82 -19.27
C MET A 1 -10.24 12.86 -18.96
N ARG A 2 -10.39 12.54 -18.01
CA ARG A 2 -9.67 11.51 -17.61
C ARG A 2 -10.37 10.33 -17.97
N THR A 3 -10.27 9.80 -18.96
CA THR A 3 -10.81 8.63 -19.35
C THR A 3 -10.88 7.73 -18.26
N GLY A 4 -11.14 6.71 -18.30
CA GLY A 4 -11.20 5.82 -17.25
C GLY A 4 -10.42 6.22 -16.05
N LEU A 5 -9.81 7.32 -16.20
CA LEU A 5 -9.04 7.87 -15.18
C LEU A 5 -9.85 8.40 -14.06
N ALA A 6 -11.15 8.42 -14.24
CA ALA A 6 -11.99 8.64 -13.11
C ALA A 6 -11.65 7.68 -11.98
N ALA A 7 -11.06 6.55 -12.32
CA ALA A 7 -10.62 5.62 -11.30
C ALA A 7 -9.34 6.04 -10.58
N ASP A 8 -8.63 7.01 -11.11
CA ASP A 8 -7.42 7.48 -10.45
C ASP A 8 -7.79 8.44 -9.34
N ALA A 9 -7.76 7.95 -8.14
CA ALA A 9 -8.09 8.70 -6.94
C ALA A 9 -6.84 9.15 -6.19
N SER A 10 -5.67 9.14 -6.82
CA SER A 10 -4.44 9.51 -6.13
C SER A 10 -4.44 10.95 -5.64
N ASN A 11 -5.27 11.83 -6.23
CA ASN A 11 -5.42 13.21 -5.75
C ASN A 11 -6.11 13.29 -4.40
N ASP A 12 -6.86 12.25 -4.01
CA ASP A 12 -7.52 12.19 -2.72
C ASP A 12 -6.64 11.55 -1.65
N TRP A 13 -5.46 11.09 -2.03
CA TRP A 13 -4.54 10.50 -1.08
C TRP A 13 -3.79 11.58 -0.31
N LEU A 14 -3.47 11.30 0.93
CA LEU A 14 -2.72 12.22 1.76
C LEU A 14 -1.23 12.04 1.51
N ARG A 15 -0.52 13.13 1.41
CA ARG A 15 0.93 13.13 1.18
C ARG A 15 1.60 14.02 2.23
N PRO A 16 1.66 13.55 3.49
CA PRO A 16 2.21 14.35 4.58
C PRO A 16 3.68 14.69 4.32
N ASP A 17 4.05 15.92 4.64
CA ASP A 17 5.43 16.32 4.62
C ASP A 17 6.01 16.07 6.02
N ILE A 18 6.92 15.12 6.10
CA ILE A 18 7.56 14.78 7.37
C ILE A 18 8.90 15.50 7.56
N GLY A 19 9.25 16.39 6.63
CA GLY A 19 10.48 17.17 6.74
C GLY A 19 11.76 16.38 6.43
N ALA A 20 11.65 15.12 6.03
CA ALA A 20 12.83 14.31 5.71
C ALA A 20 13.10 14.37 4.20
N ARG A 21 14.35 14.67 3.86
CA ARG A 21 14.74 14.77 2.46
C ARG A 21 14.84 13.37 1.83
N GLY A 22 14.30 13.24 0.64
CA GLY A 22 14.39 11.99 -0.11
C GLY A 22 13.40 10.91 0.34
N ILE A 23 12.47 11.24 1.21
CA ILE A 23 11.44 10.31 1.69
C ILE A 23 10.07 10.86 1.33
N GLN A 24 9.24 10.00 0.74
CA GLN A 24 7.84 10.30 0.46
C GLN A 24 6.96 9.50 1.40
N VAL A 25 5.90 10.10 1.87
CA VAL A 25 4.87 9.43 2.65
C VAL A 25 3.55 9.56 1.91
N ILE A 26 2.86 8.46 1.75
CA ILE A 26 1.55 8.43 1.09
C ILE A 26 0.59 7.67 2.01
N SER A 27 -0.55 8.27 2.28
CA SER A 27 -1.66 7.57 2.93
C SER A 27 -2.80 7.51 1.93
N THR A 28 -3.15 6.31 1.51
CA THR A 28 -4.28 6.13 0.61
C THR A 28 -5.59 6.32 1.38
N THR A 29 -6.66 6.57 0.64
CA THR A 29 -8.00 6.66 1.20
C THR A 29 -8.87 5.62 0.51
N ARG A 30 -10.11 5.48 0.94
CA ARG A 30 -11.04 4.55 0.30
C ARG A 30 -11.51 5.03 -1.08
N ALA A 31 -11.18 6.24 -1.48
CA ALA A 31 -11.64 6.80 -2.75
C ALA A 31 -11.06 6.06 -3.94
N GLY A 32 -11.88 5.82 -4.95
CA GLY A 32 -11.46 5.13 -6.18
C GLY A 32 -11.27 3.64 -5.99
N GLY A 33 -10.49 3.04 -6.87
CA GLY A 33 -10.16 1.63 -6.78
C GLY A 33 -11.16 0.70 -7.45
N ALA A 34 -10.88 -0.58 -7.37
CA ALA A 34 -11.63 -1.63 -8.06
C ALA A 34 -12.57 -2.43 -7.15
N SER A 35 -12.54 -2.20 -5.84
CA SER A 35 -13.36 -2.97 -4.90
C SER A 35 -14.80 -2.47 -4.90
N THR A 36 -15.73 -3.38 -4.66
CA THR A 36 -17.16 -3.11 -4.68
C THR A 36 -17.85 -3.62 -3.42
N GLY A 37 -19.13 -3.31 -3.26
CA GLY A 37 -19.91 -3.77 -2.12
C GLY A 37 -19.40 -3.22 -0.81
N ASN A 38 -19.25 -4.08 0.18
CA ASN A 38 -18.77 -3.68 1.50
C ASN A 38 -17.32 -3.18 1.49
N PHE A 39 -16.57 -3.50 0.44
CA PHE A 39 -15.18 -3.08 0.27
C PHE A 39 -15.05 -1.95 -0.74
N ALA A 40 -16.16 -1.30 -1.08
CA ALA A 40 -16.19 -0.29 -2.13
C ALA A 40 -15.08 0.74 -1.96
N GLY A 41 -14.27 0.86 -3.00
CA GLY A 41 -13.16 1.77 -3.10
C GLY A 41 -11.81 1.09 -3.18
N PHE A 42 -10.85 1.66 -2.51
CA PHE A 42 -9.44 1.32 -2.67
C PHE A 42 -8.95 0.39 -1.55
N ASN A 43 -9.60 -0.76 -1.41
CA ASN A 43 -9.19 -1.74 -0.42
C ASN A 43 -7.91 -2.45 -0.88
N VAL A 44 -6.90 -2.48 -0.03
CA VAL A 44 -5.64 -3.18 -0.28
C VAL A 44 -5.39 -4.34 0.69
N GLY A 45 -6.34 -4.59 1.57
CA GLY A 45 -6.22 -5.67 2.57
C GLY A 45 -6.58 -7.02 2.00
N GLY A 46 -5.66 -7.98 2.07
CA GLY A 46 -5.84 -9.29 1.48
C GLY A 46 -6.60 -10.29 2.34
N HIS A 47 -6.88 -9.97 3.60
CA HIS A 47 -7.49 -10.92 4.55
C HIS A 47 -8.87 -10.50 5.04
N VAL A 48 -9.49 -9.54 4.37
CA VAL A 48 -10.77 -9.01 4.82
C VAL A 48 -11.97 -9.58 4.05
N GLY A 49 -11.73 -10.44 3.07
CA GLY A 49 -12.80 -11.09 2.31
C GLY A 49 -13.14 -10.45 0.97
N ASP A 50 -12.40 -9.44 0.54
CA ASP A 50 -12.56 -8.87 -0.80
C ASP A 50 -12.02 -9.83 -1.86
N SER A 51 -12.41 -9.63 -3.12
CA SER A 51 -11.89 -10.46 -4.20
C SER A 51 -10.41 -10.19 -4.41
N ASP A 52 -9.65 -11.25 -4.66
CA ASP A 52 -8.22 -11.13 -4.91
C ASP A 52 -7.93 -10.24 -6.11
N GLU A 53 -8.77 -10.30 -7.14
CA GLU A 53 -8.59 -9.47 -8.32
C GLU A 53 -8.69 -7.98 -8.00
N ALA A 54 -9.67 -7.59 -7.19
CA ALA A 54 -9.84 -6.19 -6.80
C ALA A 54 -8.69 -5.72 -5.94
N VAL A 55 -8.27 -6.53 -4.97
CA VAL A 55 -7.15 -6.20 -4.09
C VAL A 55 -5.87 -6.04 -4.90
N GLN A 56 -5.58 -6.97 -5.80
CA GLN A 56 -4.37 -6.88 -6.62
C GLN A 56 -4.40 -5.68 -7.56
N ALA A 57 -5.56 -5.37 -8.14
CA ALA A 57 -5.69 -4.18 -8.98
C ALA A 57 -5.42 -2.90 -8.18
N ASN A 58 -5.93 -2.81 -6.96
CA ASN A 58 -5.68 -1.67 -6.09
C ASN A 58 -4.21 -1.56 -5.71
N ARG A 59 -3.58 -2.67 -5.37
CA ARG A 59 -2.15 -2.71 -5.04
C ARG A 59 -1.29 -2.30 -6.22
N GLN A 60 -1.64 -2.72 -7.42
CA GLN A 60 -0.93 -2.32 -8.65
C GLN A 60 -1.08 -0.82 -8.91
N THR A 61 -2.25 -0.28 -8.69
CA THR A 61 -2.48 1.16 -8.83
C THR A 61 -1.58 1.94 -7.88
N LEU A 62 -1.47 1.52 -6.65
CA LEU A 62 -0.59 2.15 -5.68
C LEU A 62 0.88 2.05 -6.12
N CYS A 63 1.30 0.87 -6.53
CA CYS A 63 2.67 0.65 -7.00
C CYS A 63 3.02 1.56 -8.17
N GLY A 64 2.05 1.81 -9.05
CA GLY A 64 2.22 2.70 -10.21
C GLY A 64 2.48 4.15 -9.85
N GLN A 65 2.20 4.56 -8.61
CA GLN A 65 2.47 5.91 -8.13
C GLN A 65 3.87 6.05 -7.52
N LEU A 66 4.62 4.96 -7.46
CA LEU A 66 5.96 4.94 -6.91
C LEU A 66 7.02 4.93 -8.00
N PRO A 67 8.28 5.26 -7.69
CA PRO A 67 9.36 5.15 -8.68
C PRO A 67 9.46 3.74 -9.26
N PRO A 68 9.94 3.60 -10.50
CA PRO A 68 10.11 2.27 -11.11
C PRO A 68 10.95 1.34 -10.24
N ALA A 69 10.63 0.06 -10.29
CA ALA A 69 11.30 -0.98 -9.52
C ALA A 69 11.13 -0.87 -8.00
N SER A 70 10.16 -0.08 -7.53
CA SER A 70 9.84 -0.03 -6.11
C SER A 70 9.14 -1.31 -5.65
N THR A 71 9.45 -1.74 -4.45
CA THR A 71 8.78 -2.86 -3.80
C THR A 71 7.98 -2.35 -2.62
N ILE A 72 6.68 -2.60 -2.61
CA ILE A 72 5.85 -2.31 -1.43
C ILE A 72 5.90 -3.53 -0.52
N THR A 73 6.23 -3.33 0.74
CA THR A 73 6.35 -4.44 1.69
C THR A 73 4.99 -4.74 2.31
N TRP A 74 4.25 -5.67 1.70
CA TRP A 74 2.95 -6.09 2.21
C TRP A 74 3.13 -7.13 3.31
N LEU A 75 2.67 -6.79 4.51
CA LEU A 75 2.76 -7.67 5.67
C LEU A 75 1.42 -8.35 5.92
N ASN A 76 1.47 -9.51 6.57
CA ASN A 76 0.31 -10.05 7.24
C ASN A 76 0.35 -9.53 8.68
N GLN A 77 -0.41 -8.48 8.96
CA GLN A 77 -0.44 -7.85 10.26
C GLN A 77 -1.25 -8.69 11.23
N VAL A 78 -0.66 -9.04 12.35
CA VAL A 78 -1.23 -9.97 13.31
C VAL A 78 -1.48 -9.34 14.68
N HIS A 79 -1.40 -8.03 14.75
CA HIS A 79 -1.57 -7.24 15.98
C HIS A 79 -0.57 -7.63 17.05
N GLY A 80 0.66 -7.92 16.64
CA GLY A 80 1.77 -8.26 17.51
C GLY A 80 2.79 -7.14 17.58
N THR A 81 4.03 -7.53 17.87
CA THR A 81 5.13 -6.57 18.07
C THR A 81 6.35 -6.86 17.20
N ARG A 82 6.20 -7.72 16.21
CA ARG A 82 7.33 -8.06 15.36
C ARG A 82 7.61 -6.96 14.36
N VAL A 83 8.86 -6.50 14.36
CA VAL A 83 9.38 -5.54 13.38
C VAL A 83 10.43 -6.26 12.56
N ILE A 84 10.34 -6.19 11.25
CA ILE A 84 11.28 -6.85 10.36
C ILE A 84 12.04 -5.85 9.52
N HIS A 85 13.19 -6.28 9.04
CA HIS A 85 14.00 -5.52 8.08
C HIS A 85 13.74 -6.00 6.65
N ALA A 86 13.59 -5.09 5.72
CA ALA A 86 13.55 -5.41 4.31
C ALA A 86 14.88 -4.97 3.67
N PRO A 87 15.49 -5.80 2.82
CA PRO A 87 14.95 -7.03 2.26
C PRO A 87 15.22 -8.29 3.09
N SER A 88 16.08 -8.24 4.09
CA SER A 88 16.66 -9.46 4.67
C SER A 88 15.63 -10.39 5.32
N GLU A 89 14.56 -9.84 5.88
CA GLU A 89 13.54 -10.61 6.57
C GLU A 89 12.20 -10.59 5.85
N TYR A 90 12.11 -9.90 4.71
CA TYR A 90 10.84 -9.68 4.04
C TYR A 90 10.55 -10.76 3.00
N SER A 91 9.33 -11.27 3.03
CA SER A 91 8.67 -11.94 1.90
C SER A 91 7.21 -11.50 1.92
N GLU A 92 6.55 -11.49 0.76
CA GLU A 92 5.19 -11.01 0.67
C GLU A 92 4.28 -11.81 1.60
N GLY A 93 3.52 -11.11 2.43
CA GLY A 93 2.60 -11.73 3.37
C GLY A 93 3.26 -12.28 4.64
N VAL A 94 4.51 -11.92 4.90
CA VAL A 94 5.18 -12.33 6.15
C VAL A 94 4.44 -11.79 7.36
N ASP A 95 4.36 -12.59 8.42
CA ASP A 95 3.70 -12.17 9.66
C ASP A 95 4.57 -11.15 10.38
N ALA A 96 4.12 -9.92 10.41
CA ALA A 96 4.78 -8.84 11.13
C ALA A 96 3.83 -7.64 11.19
N ASP A 97 4.09 -6.72 12.10
CA ASP A 97 3.26 -5.53 12.26
C ASP A 97 4.00 -4.23 11.91
N ALA A 98 5.29 -4.31 11.63
CA ALA A 98 6.06 -3.18 11.13
C ALA A 98 7.25 -3.67 10.31
N VAL A 99 7.74 -2.80 9.46
CA VAL A 99 8.90 -3.07 8.62
C VAL A 99 9.72 -1.80 8.49
N TRP A 100 11.03 -1.95 8.41
CA TRP A 100 11.92 -0.84 8.13
C TRP A 100 12.93 -1.24 7.06
N SER A 101 13.50 -0.26 6.39
CA SER A 101 14.56 -0.50 5.41
C SER A 101 15.53 0.67 5.41
N ASP A 102 16.80 0.34 5.18
CA ASP A 102 17.84 1.32 4.94
C ASP A 102 18.29 1.30 3.48
N GLU A 103 17.53 0.64 2.62
CA GLU A 103 17.82 0.57 1.19
C GLU A 103 16.79 1.30 0.38
N HIS A 104 17.23 1.92 -0.72
CA HIS A 104 16.32 2.55 -1.65
C HIS A 104 15.46 1.50 -2.36
N GLY A 105 14.29 1.90 -2.80
CA GLY A 105 13.41 1.03 -3.58
C GLY A 105 12.41 0.25 -2.74
N PHE A 106 12.41 0.39 -1.42
CA PHE A 106 11.42 -0.23 -0.56
C PHE A 106 10.43 0.81 -0.05
N ALA A 107 9.16 0.54 -0.25
CA ALA A 107 8.07 1.32 0.35
C ALA A 107 7.53 0.52 1.52
N CYS A 108 7.90 0.93 2.72
CA CYS A 108 7.46 0.28 3.95
C CYS A 108 6.00 0.63 4.19
N ALA A 109 5.14 -0.36 4.22
CA ALA A 109 3.70 -0.16 4.27
C ALA A 109 3.08 -0.75 5.52
N VAL A 110 2.08 -0.06 6.06
CA VAL A 110 1.17 -0.63 7.05
C VAL A 110 -0.26 -0.34 6.57
N MET A 111 -1.15 -1.27 6.84
CA MET A 111 -2.55 -1.13 6.50
C MET A 111 -3.35 -0.75 7.73
N THR A 112 -4.26 0.17 7.55
CA THR A 112 -5.16 0.62 8.61
C THR A 112 -6.61 0.43 8.20
N ALA A 113 -7.47 0.24 9.16
CA ALA A 113 -8.91 0.09 8.90
C ALA A 113 -9.60 1.44 8.85
#